data_63ce3f9c71e806f92badfb024e35f1d3
#
_entry.id   63ce3f9c71e806f92badfb024e35f1d3
#
_cell.length_a   1.000
_cell.length_b   1.000
_cell.length_c   1.000
_cell.angle_alpha   90.00
_cell.angle_beta   90.00
_cell.angle_gamma   90.00
#
_symmetry.space_group_name_H-M   'P 1'
#
loop_
_entity.id
_entity.type
_entity.pdbx_description
1 polymer ?
#
loop_
_entity_poly.entity_id
_entity_poly.type
_entity_poly.pdbx_seq_one_letter_code
_entity_poly.pdbx_strand_id
1 'polypeptide(L)'
;MVVDAVLDCTDNLQSRLLINKVCIKNKKPLISGAAIRYEGHIAVFRNDIAIKSCYNCLYQQEDENIEDCEGSGILASVAGTVGTVMATEAIKILVGKESMLDNRLWILDAKNNTNQVLKIRKSKTCQVCSL
;
A
#
# COMPACT_ATOMS: atom_id res chain seq x y z
N MET A 1 9.09 4.28 18.05
CA MET A 1 9.27 3.34 16.91
C MET A 1 10.62 3.59 16.25
N VAL A 2 11.48 2.57 16.21
CA VAL A 2 12.91 2.68 15.81
C VAL A 2 13.12 2.18 14.37
N VAL A 3 12.17 2.41 13.49
CA VAL A 3 12.30 2.03 12.07
C VAL A 3 12.15 3.27 11.19
N ASP A 4 12.76 3.22 10.02
CA ASP A 4 12.76 4.36 9.08
C ASP A 4 11.68 4.23 8.01
N ALA A 5 11.20 3.02 7.75
CA ALA A 5 10.11 2.73 6.81
C ALA A 5 9.43 1.42 7.20
N VAL A 6 8.19 1.27 6.77
CA VAL A 6 7.41 0.04 6.99
C VAL A 6 6.94 -0.48 5.64
N LEU A 7 7.19 -1.76 5.37
CA LEU A 7 6.67 -2.45 4.20
C LEU A 7 5.58 -3.42 4.68
N ASP A 8 4.36 -3.15 4.27
CA ASP A 8 3.21 -4.00 4.61
C ASP A 8 3.03 -5.07 3.54
N CYS A 9 3.29 -6.30 3.91
CA CYS A 9 3.14 -7.49 3.06
C CYS A 9 2.12 -8.46 3.64
N THR A 10 1.22 -7.97 4.48
CA THR A 10 0.19 -8.82 5.10
C THR A 10 -0.90 -9.21 4.11
N ASP A 11 -1.68 -10.20 4.45
CA ASP A 11 -2.67 -10.82 3.57
C ASP A 11 -4.12 -10.56 3.97
N ASN A 12 -4.36 -9.64 4.90
CA ASN A 12 -5.71 -9.36 5.36
C ASN A 12 -5.92 -7.86 5.64
N LEU A 13 -7.13 -7.42 5.45
CA LEU A 13 -7.50 -6.01 5.59
C LEU A 13 -7.33 -5.50 7.02
N GLN A 14 -7.67 -6.30 8.01
CA GLN A 14 -7.59 -5.90 9.41
C GLN A 14 -6.15 -5.53 9.80
N SER A 15 -5.18 -6.37 9.46
CA SER A 15 -3.75 -6.09 9.71
C SER A 15 -3.29 -4.84 8.96
N ARG A 16 -3.71 -4.67 7.72
CA ARG A 16 -3.34 -3.52 6.89
C ARG A 16 -3.85 -2.21 7.47
N LEU A 17 -5.09 -2.19 7.93
CA LEU A 17 -5.68 -1.00 8.56
C LEU A 17 -4.97 -0.65 9.87
N LEU A 18 -4.59 -1.64 10.65
CA LEU A 18 -3.83 -1.44 11.88
C LEU A 18 -2.44 -0.86 11.61
N ILE A 19 -1.71 -1.45 10.65
CA ILE A 19 -0.39 -0.97 10.24
C ILE A 19 -0.46 0.47 9.75
N ASN A 20 -1.45 0.79 8.91
CA ASN A 20 -1.68 2.14 8.42
C ASN A 20 -1.85 3.14 9.57
N LYS A 21 -2.70 2.82 10.52
CA LYS A 21 -2.96 3.67 11.70
C LYS A 21 -1.69 3.92 12.52
N VAL A 22 -0.90 2.88 12.76
CA VAL A 22 0.35 2.99 13.51
C VAL A 22 1.38 3.83 12.75
N CYS A 23 1.49 3.66 11.43
CA CYS A 23 2.41 4.43 10.61
C CYS A 23 2.05 5.93 10.59
N ILE A 24 0.76 6.26 10.53
CA ILE A 24 0.30 7.65 10.59
C ILE A 24 0.64 8.25 11.96
N LYS A 25 0.31 7.55 13.03
CA LYS A 25 0.57 8.02 14.41
C LYS A 25 2.05 8.29 14.64
N ASN A 26 2.92 7.47 14.09
CA ASN A 26 4.36 7.58 14.28
C ASN A 26 5.07 8.33 13.14
N LYS A 27 4.32 8.88 12.19
CA LYS A 27 4.84 9.62 11.03
C LYS A 27 5.91 8.84 10.26
N LYS A 28 5.63 7.55 10.01
CA LYS A 28 6.54 6.67 9.27
C LYS A 28 6.03 6.42 7.86
N PRO A 29 6.92 6.43 6.86
CA PRO A 29 6.51 6.09 5.50
C PRO A 29 6.04 4.64 5.45
N LEU A 30 4.97 4.40 4.73
CA LEU A 30 4.36 3.09 4.54
C LEU A 30 4.39 2.73 3.06
N ILE A 31 4.98 1.60 2.74
CA ILE A 31 4.93 0.98 1.41
C ILE A 31 4.02 -0.23 1.54
N SER A 32 2.81 -0.13 0.99
CA SER A 32 1.81 -1.20 1.07
C SER A 32 1.75 -1.97 -0.23
N GLY A 33 1.89 -3.30 -0.15
CA GLY A 33 1.79 -4.17 -1.31
C GLY A 33 0.82 -5.31 -1.08
N ALA A 34 0.09 -5.68 -2.13
CA ALA A 34 -0.84 -6.79 -2.11
C ALA A 34 -0.79 -7.52 -3.45
N ALA A 35 -0.97 -8.83 -3.40
CA ALA A 35 -1.07 -9.66 -4.59
C ALA A 35 -2.25 -10.61 -4.42
N ILE A 36 -3.07 -10.73 -5.45
CA ILE A 36 -4.19 -11.66 -5.49
C ILE A 36 -4.43 -12.09 -6.93
N ARG A 37 -4.56 -13.40 -7.18
CA ARG A 37 -4.71 -13.96 -8.53
C ARG A 37 -3.57 -13.49 -9.44
N TYR A 38 -3.88 -12.73 -10.48
CA TYR A 38 -2.96 -12.16 -11.46
C TYR A 38 -2.69 -10.66 -11.21
N GLU A 39 -3.25 -10.08 -10.15
CA GLU A 39 -3.13 -8.66 -9.86
C GLU A 39 -2.17 -8.37 -8.72
N GLY A 40 -1.40 -7.29 -8.88
CA GLY A 40 -0.59 -6.71 -7.83
C GLY A 40 -0.98 -5.26 -7.60
N HIS A 41 -0.96 -4.84 -6.33
CA HIS A 41 -1.26 -3.46 -5.95
C HIS A 41 -0.14 -2.95 -5.04
N ILE A 42 0.34 -1.74 -5.32
CA ILE A 42 1.32 -1.07 -4.46
C ILE A 42 0.89 0.38 -4.27
N ALA A 43 0.94 0.84 -3.03
CA ALA A 43 0.72 2.23 -2.68
C ALA A 43 1.81 2.69 -1.71
N VAL A 44 2.24 3.93 -1.82
CA VAL A 44 3.22 4.54 -0.93
C VAL A 44 2.59 5.74 -0.23
N PHE A 45 2.79 5.83 1.07
CA PHE A 45 2.29 6.92 1.89
C PHE A 45 3.46 7.53 2.68
N ARG A 46 3.88 8.75 2.29
CA ARG A 46 4.99 9.47 2.92
C ARG A 46 4.50 10.25 4.15
N ASN A 47 4.06 9.51 5.15
CA ASN A 47 3.59 10.09 6.43
C ASN A 47 4.67 10.90 7.16
N ASP A 48 5.92 10.68 6.81
CA ASP A 48 7.07 11.40 7.36
C ASP A 48 7.22 12.82 6.80
N ILE A 49 6.67 13.08 5.61
CA ILE A 49 6.70 14.40 4.96
C ILE A 49 5.39 15.13 5.18
N ALA A 50 4.29 14.56 4.65
CA ALA A 50 2.95 15.13 4.80
C ALA A 50 1.91 14.04 4.61
N ILE A 51 0.88 14.03 5.45
CA ILE A 51 -0.22 13.07 5.35
C ILE A 51 -1.24 13.61 4.36
N LYS A 52 -1.17 13.15 3.12
CA LYS A 52 -2.06 13.56 2.03
C LYS A 52 -3.30 12.68 1.93
N SER A 53 -3.12 11.39 2.11
CA SER A 53 -4.15 10.36 2.16
C SER A 53 -3.56 9.17 2.89
N CYS A 54 -4.34 8.13 3.11
CA CYS A 54 -3.83 6.93 3.74
C CYS A 54 -4.50 5.68 3.18
N TYR A 55 -4.05 4.52 3.61
CA TYR A 55 -4.63 3.24 3.20
C TYR A 55 -6.13 3.17 3.48
N ASN A 56 -6.57 3.76 4.60
CA ASN A 56 -7.98 3.79 4.97
C ASN A 56 -8.84 4.64 4.02
N CYS A 57 -8.23 5.56 3.27
CA CYS A 57 -8.93 6.30 2.23
C CYS A 57 -9.24 5.42 1.00
N LEU A 58 -8.39 4.42 0.74
CA LEU A 58 -8.60 3.44 -0.34
C LEU A 58 -9.59 2.36 0.05
N TYR A 59 -9.42 1.82 1.25
CA TYR A 59 -10.16 0.65 1.73
C TYR A 59 -10.73 0.95 3.10
N GLN A 60 -12.05 0.88 3.22
CA GLN A 60 -12.72 1.10 4.48
C GLN A 60 -12.99 -0.25 5.15
N GLN A 61 -13.15 -0.21 6.47
CA GLN A 61 -13.41 -1.40 7.27
C GLN A 61 -14.70 -2.15 6.86
N GLU A 62 -15.55 -1.47 6.10
CA GLU A 62 -16.80 -2.01 5.57
C GLU A 62 -16.62 -2.83 4.29
N ASP A 63 -15.43 -2.81 3.71
CA ASP A 63 -15.09 -3.58 2.52
C ASP A 63 -14.70 -5.03 2.87
N GLU A 64 -15.46 -5.66 3.75
CA GLU A 64 -15.23 -7.04 4.21
C GLU A 64 -15.32 -8.09 3.10
N ASN A 65 -15.80 -7.70 1.93
CA ASN A 65 -15.93 -8.56 0.77
C ASN A 65 -14.69 -8.59 -0.13
N ILE A 66 -13.59 -7.97 0.31
CA ILE A 66 -12.33 -8.04 -0.44
C ILE A 66 -11.82 -9.48 -0.35
N GLU A 67 -11.63 -10.10 -1.50
CA GLU A 67 -11.09 -11.45 -1.61
C GLU A 67 -9.70 -11.50 -0.98
N ASP A 68 -9.49 -12.44 -0.07
CA ASP A 68 -8.21 -12.66 0.55
C ASP A 68 -7.36 -13.67 -0.24
N CYS A 69 -6.09 -13.75 0.09
CA CYS A 69 -5.14 -14.64 -0.57
C CYS A 69 -5.50 -16.12 -0.37
N GLU A 70 -6.09 -16.47 0.76
CA GLU A 70 -6.45 -17.85 1.08
C GLU A 70 -7.60 -18.35 0.22
N GLY A 71 -8.58 -17.47 -0.08
CA GLY A 71 -9.76 -17.84 -0.87
C GLY A 71 -9.54 -17.82 -2.37
N SER A 72 -8.59 -17.04 -2.88
CA SER A 72 -8.47 -16.75 -4.31
C SER A 72 -7.16 -17.22 -4.94
N GLY A 73 -6.15 -17.50 -4.13
CA GLY A 73 -4.82 -17.87 -4.60
C GLY A 73 -4.03 -16.67 -5.13
N ILE A 74 -2.76 -16.89 -5.39
CA ILE A 74 -1.83 -15.88 -5.90
C ILE A 74 -0.87 -16.56 -6.87
N LEU A 75 -0.63 -15.91 -8.01
CA LEU A 75 0.46 -16.32 -8.89
C LEU A 75 1.78 -15.86 -8.27
N ALA A 76 2.71 -16.82 -8.07
CA ALA A 76 3.97 -16.54 -7.38
C ALA A 76 4.78 -15.43 -8.05
N SER A 77 4.77 -15.34 -9.37
CA SER A 77 5.48 -14.31 -10.12
C SER A 77 4.90 -12.91 -9.89
N VAL A 78 3.60 -12.80 -9.62
CA VAL A 78 2.95 -11.53 -9.26
C VAL A 78 3.41 -11.10 -7.87
N ALA A 79 3.41 -12.00 -6.90
CA ALA A 79 3.91 -11.72 -5.56
C ALA A 79 5.38 -11.30 -5.60
N GLY A 80 6.21 -11.99 -6.39
CA GLY A 80 7.61 -11.64 -6.57
C GLY A 80 7.81 -10.26 -7.18
N THR A 81 7.04 -9.93 -8.21
CA THR A 81 7.09 -8.61 -8.86
C THR A 81 6.69 -7.50 -7.87
N VAL A 82 5.60 -7.68 -7.15
CA VAL A 82 5.14 -6.71 -6.13
C VAL A 82 6.22 -6.49 -5.08
N GLY A 83 6.78 -7.56 -4.53
CA GLY A 83 7.83 -7.47 -3.51
C GLY A 83 9.08 -6.74 -4.00
N THR A 84 9.49 -7.00 -5.23
CA THR A 84 10.66 -6.35 -5.86
C THR A 84 10.42 -4.85 -6.05
N VAL A 85 9.27 -4.46 -6.54
CA VAL A 85 8.91 -3.04 -6.72
C VAL A 85 8.80 -2.35 -5.36
N MET A 86 8.19 -2.98 -4.37
CA MET A 86 8.12 -2.44 -3.00
C MET A 86 9.52 -2.18 -2.44
N ALA A 87 10.43 -3.12 -2.59
CA ALA A 87 11.81 -2.97 -2.13
C ALA A 87 12.50 -1.78 -2.80
N THR A 88 12.30 -1.59 -4.09
CA THR A 88 12.84 -0.46 -4.84
C THR A 88 12.31 0.87 -4.31
N GLU A 89 11.00 0.95 -4.06
CA GLU A 89 10.40 2.17 -3.49
C GLU A 89 10.92 2.45 -2.08
N ALA A 90 11.09 1.42 -1.26
CA ALA A 90 11.67 1.56 0.08
C ALA A 90 13.12 2.09 0.01
N ILE A 91 13.94 1.56 -0.90
CA ILE A 91 15.31 2.01 -1.09
C ILE A 91 15.35 3.48 -1.51
N LYS A 92 14.50 3.90 -2.45
CA LYS A 92 14.41 5.30 -2.87
C LYS A 92 14.12 6.22 -1.68
N ILE A 93 13.16 5.86 -0.84
CA ILE A 93 12.80 6.63 0.35
C ILE A 93 13.98 6.72 1.32
N LEU A 94 14.63 5.59 1.60
CA LEU A 94 15.73 5.53 2.56
C LEU A 94 16.96 6.31 2.13
N VAL A 95 17.20 6.44 0.82
CA VAL A 95 18.33 7.25 0.30
C VAL A 95 17.93 8.70 -0.01
N GLY A 96 16.75 9.14 0.40
CA GLY A 96 16.30 10.51 0.24
C GLY A 96 15.78 10.88 -1.14
N LYS A 97 15.41 9.90 -1.96
CA LYS A 97 14.81 10.13 -3.27
C LYS A 97 13.29 10.14 -3.19
N GLU A 98 12.65 10.78 -4.15
CA GLU A 98 11.20 10.79 -4.25
C GLU A 98 10.68 9.45 -4.74
N SER A 99 9.53 9.04 -4.20
CA SER A 99 8.76 7.93 -4.75
C SER A 99 7.72 8.48 -5.71
N MET A 100 7.72 7.98 -6.94
CA MET A 100 6.69 8.32 -7.92
C MET A 100 5.33 7.70 -7.58
N LEU A 101 5.29 6.80 -6.61
CA LEU A 101 4.07 6.16 -6.11
C LEU A 101 3.53 6.82 -4.83
N ASP A 102 4.15 7.90 -4.35
CA ASP A 102 3.66 8.62 -3.18
C ASP A 102 2.23 9.12 -3.42
N ASN A 103 1.32 8.71 -2.57
CA ASN A 103 -0.10 9.05 -2.66
C ASN A 103 -0.76 8.55 -3.96
N ARG A 104 -0.24 7.45 -4.52
CA ARG A 104 -0.74 6.82 -5.74
C ARG A 104 -0.84 5.31 -5.55
N LEU A 105 -1.71 4.70 -6.34
CA LEU A 105 -1.89 3.25 -6.38
C LEU A 105 -1.40 2.74 -7.73
N TRP A 106 -0.40 1.88 -7.70
CA TRP A 106 0.08 1.15 -8.88
C TRP A 106 -0.64 -0.20 -8.94
N ILE A 107 -1.25 -0.49 -10.08
CA ILE A 107 -1.99 -1.73 -10.31
C ILE A 107 -1.32 -2.47 -11.47
N LEU A 108 -0.84 -3.68 -11.18
CA LEU A 108 -0.34 -4.61 -12.18
C LEU A 108 -1.42 -5.63 -12.50
N ASP A 109 -1.77 -5.74 -13.78
CA ASP A 109 -2.58 -6.84 -14.31
C ASP A 109 -1.66 -7.75 -15.13
N ALA A 110 -1.17 -8.82 -14.50
CA ALA A 110 -0.23 -9.74 -15.15
C ALA A 110 -0.90 -10.63 -16.19
N LYS A 111 -2.21 -10.82 -16.12
CA LYS A 111 -2.94 -11.61 -17.11
C LYS A 111 -2.95 -10.93 -18.48
N ASN A 112 -3.16 -9.62 -18.50
CA ASN A 112 -3.23 -8.82 -19.72
C ASN A 112 -1.92 -8.04 -19.97
N ASN A 113 -0.94 -8.19 -19.09
CA ASN A 113 0.36 -7.53 -19.14
C ASN A 113 0.23 -6.00 -19.23
N THR A 114 -0.60 -5.44 -18.38
CA THR A 114 -0.81 -3.99 -18.27
C THR A 114 -0.50 -3.52 -16.85
N ASN A 115 -0.13 -2.26 -16.74
CA ASN A 115 -0.04 -1.60 -15.45
C ASN A 115 -0.54 -0.17 -15.56
N GLN A 116 -1.02 0.38 -14.44
CA GLN A 116 -1.51 1.75 -14.39
C GLN A 116 -1.23 2.35 -13.01
N VAL A 117 -1.13 3.66 -12.97
CA VAL A 117 -0.94 4.42 -11.73
C VAL A 117 -2.12 5.36 -11.56
N LEU A 118 -2.80 5.25 -10.41
CA LEU A 118 -3.97 6.04 -10.08
C LEU A 118 -3.65 6.91 -8.86
N LYS A 119 -4.11 8.16 -8.89
CA LYS A 119 -4.00 9.03 -7.72
C LYS A 119 -4.99 8.61 -6.65
N ILE A 120 -4.52 8.50 -5.40
CA ILE A 120 -5.38 8.20 -4.26
C ILE A 120 -6.06 9.50 -3.81
N ARG A 121 -7.38 9.47 -3.72
CA ARG A 121 -8.15 10.62 -3.23
C ARG A 121 -8.31 10.52 -1.72
N LYS A 122 -8.01 11.63 -1.02
CA LYS A 122 -8.27 11.70 0.41
C LYS A 122 -9.78 11.67 0.66
N SER A 123 -10.22 10.77 1.53
CA SER A 123 -11.59 10.79 2.02
C SER A 123 -11.74 11.89 3.07
N LYS A 124 -12.70 12.79 2.86
CA LYS A 124 -13.01 13.87 3.82
C LYS A 124 -13.54 13.34 5.15
N THR A 125 -14.06 12.11 5.14
CA THR A 125 -14.62 11.45 6.31
C THR A 125 -13.70 10.38 6.90
N CYS A 126 -12.45 10.32 6.43
CA CYS A 126 -11.50 9.33 6.93
C CYS A 126 -11.24 9.54 8.42
N GLN A 127 -11.53 8.52 9.21
CA GLN A 127 -11.37 8.58 10.67
C GLN A 127 -9.91 8.43 11.12
N VAL A 128 -9.01 8.15 10.21
CA VAL A 128 -7.61 7.89 10.53
C VAL A 128 -6.72 9.07 10.17
N CYS A 129 -6.79 9.57 8.95
CA CYS A 129 -5.89 10.64 8.50
C CYS A 129 -6.52 12.03 8.46
N SER A 130 -7.83 12.15 8.67
CA SER A 130 -8.53 13.44 8.71
C SER A 130 -8.66 14.02 10.12
N LEU A 131 -8.09 13.35 11.10
CA LEU A 131 -8.10 13.80 12.51
C LEU A 131 -6.97 14.78 12.79
#